data_a4bce5e65bbca9d05461a9d602e4d8bb
#
_entry.id   a4bce5e65bbca9d05461a9d602e4d8bb
#
_cell.length_a   1.000
_cell.length_b   1.000
_cell.length_c   1.000
_cell.angle_alpha   90.00
_cell.angle_beta   90.00
_cell.angle_gamma   90.00
#
_symmetry.space_group_name_H-M   'P 1'
#
loop_
_entity.id
_entity.type
_entity.pdbx_description
1 polymer ?
#
loop_
_entity_poly.entity_id
_entity_poly.type
_entity_poly.pdbx_seq_one_letter_code
_entity_poly.pdbx_strand_id
1 'polypeptide(L)'
;ALDYIGKLYKIEKQARRQELDAAQILRLRQQEAKPLLDQFKDWLESNKAQTPPKGLLGQAISYTLANWEKLIIYIEDGRLRPDNNLVENAIRPFVVGRKNWLFAGSPDGARASATFFSLIETAKANGLEPYAYLRHIFEKLPLVKSDQDLQDLLPQHIDPPAIVIND
;
A
#
# COMPACT_ATOMS: atom_id res chain seq x y z
N ALA A 1 -16.12 -0.54 18.66
CA ALA A 1 -15.08 -0.78 17.64
C ALA A 1 -14.60 0.53 16.98
N LEU A 2 -15.48 1.33 16.37
CA LEU A 2 -15.06 2.55 15.64
C LEU A 2 -14.26 3.54 16.49
N ASP A 3 -14.58 3.68 17.78
CA ASP A 3 -13.82 4.52 18.70
C ASP A 3 -12.37 4.04 18.89
N TYR A 4 -12.17 2.73 19.06
CA TYR A 4 -10.82 2.14 19.13
C TYR A 4 -10.03 2.39 17.85
N ILE A 5 -10.62 2.11 16.69
CA ILE A 5 -10.00 2.36 15.39
C ILE A 5 -9.64 3.84 15.24
N GLY A 6 -10.57 4.74 15.59
CA GLY A 6 -10.33 6.19 15.55
C GLY A 6 -9.16 6.64 16.43
N LYS A 7 -9.00 6.06 17.63
CA LYS A 7 -7.86 6.32 18.52
C LYS A 7 -6.55 5.82 17.94
N LEU A 8 -6.53 4.62 17.35
CA LEU A 8 -5.33 4.09 16.67
C LEU A 8 -4.89 5.00 15.52
N TYR A 9 -5.82 5.46 14.68
CA TYR A 9 -5.50 6.40 13.60
C TYR A 9 -5.05 7.79 14.09
N LYS A 10 -5.46 8.22 15.30
CA LYS A 10 -4.94 9.46 15.88
C LYS A 10 -3.47 9.33 16.25
N ILE A 11 -3.02 8.18 16.76
CA ILE A 11 -1.60 7.89 17.04
C ILE A 11 -0.78 7.96 15.75
N GLU A 12 -1.26 7.34 14.68
CA GLU A 12 -0.60 7.38 13.37
C GLU A 12 -0.53 8.81 12.79
N LYS A 13 -1.59 9.59 12.98
CA LYS A 13 -1.62 10.99 12.57
C LYS A 13 -0.64 11.84 13.38
N GLN A 14 -0.48 11.57 14.66
CA GLN A 14 0.50 12.22 15.52
C GLN A 14 1.93 11.94 15.02
N ALA A 15 2.25 10.66 14.76
CA ALA A 15 3.55 10.25 14.24
C ALA A 15 3.91 11.00 12.93
N ARG A 16 2.94 11.09 12.00
CA ARG A 16 3.13 11.82 10.73
C ARG A 16 3.32 13.32 10.92
N ARG A 17 2.57 13.95 11.82
CA ARG A 17 2.68 15.41 12.08
C ARG A 17 4.00 15.79 12.73
N GLN A 18 4.59 14.88 13.49
CA GLN A 18 5.87 15.06 14.16
C GLN A 18 7.05 14.58 13.32
N GLU A 19 6.78 14.10 12.10
CA GLU A 19 7.79 13.58 11.16
C GLU A 19 8.72 12.54 11.81
N LEU A 20 8.15 11.65 12.65
CA LEU A 20 8.90 10.66 13.40
C LEU A 20 9.55 9.64 12.47
N ASP A 21 10.78 9.25 12.77
CA ASP A 21 11.46 8.13 12.12
C ASP A 21 10.88 6.76 12.54
N ALA A 22 11.28 5.68 11.84
CA ALA A 22 10.75 4.35 12.06
C ALA A 22 10.96 3.85 13.51
N ALA A 23 12.11 4.19 14.14
CA ALA A 23 12.39 3.80 15.50
C ALA A 23 11.53 4.58 16.52
N GLN A 24 11.26 5.83 16.24
CA GLN A 24 10.37 6.68 17.04
C GLN A 24 8.91 6.24 16.90
N ILE A 25 8.46 5.90 15.68
CA ILE A 25 7.12 5.36 15.41
C ILE A 25 6.92 4.05 16.16
N LEU A 26 7.90 3.15 16.11
CA LEU A 26 7.85 1.89 16.85
C LEU A 26 7.66 2.13 18.35
N ARG A 27 8.45 3.03 18.95
CA ARG A 27 8.31 3.37 20.38
C ARG A 27 6.94 3.94 20.72
N LEU A 28 6.44 4.88 19.92
CA LEU A 28 5.11 5.48 20.09
C LEU A 28 4.00 4.41 20.04
N ARG A 29 4.08 3.49 19.07
CA ARG A 29 3.11 2.38 18.94
C ARG A 29 3.15 1.43 20.13
N GLN A 30 4.35 1.08 20.61
CA GLN A 30 4.48 0.22 21.80
C GLN A 30 3.93 0.89 23.07
N GLN A 31 4.08 2.20 23.19
CA GLN A 31 3.61 2.95 24.35
C GLN A 31 2.10 3.25 24.31
N GLU A 32 1.56 3.62 23.17
CA GLU A 32 0.18 4.11 23.06
C GLU A 32 -0.75 3.16 22.30
N ALA A 33 -0.31 2.57 21.20
CA ALA A 33 -1.18 1.72 20.38
C ALA A 33 -1.36 0.32 20.97
N LYS A 34 -0.30 -0.28 21.51
CA LYS A 34 -0.36 -1.64 22.08
C LYS A 34 -1.37 -1.77 23.23
N PRO A 35 -1.36 -0.92 24.27
CA PRO A 35 -2.37 -1.00 25.33
C PRO A 35 -3.79 -0.81 24.82
N LEU A 36 -3.97 0.03 23.78
CA LEU A 36 -5.26 0.28 23.17
C LEU A 36 -5.75 -0.93 22.35
N LEU A 37 -4.84 -1.64 21.67
CA LEU A 37 -5.13 -2.88 20.98
C LEU A 37 -5.51 -4.00 21.94
N ASP A 38 -4.80 -4.13 23.07
CA ASP A 38 -5.13 -5.10 24.12
C ASP A 38 -6.56 -4.85 24.64
N GLN A 39 -6.91 -3.62 25.00
CA GLN A 39 -8.28 -3.25 25.38
C GLN A 39 -9.31 -3.53 24.29
N PHE A 40 -8.95 -3.33 23.02
CA PHE A 40 -9.84 -3.60 21.91
C PHE A 40 -10.06 -5.11 21.72
N LYS A 41 -9.03 -5.93 21.93
CA LYS A 41 -9.14 -7.38 21.90
C LYS A 41 -10.11 -7.88 22.99
N ASP A 42 -9.90 -7.43 24.23
CA ASP A 42 -10.77 -7.77 25.36
C ASP A 42 -12.24 -7.37 25.09
N TRP A 43 -12.43 -6.21 24.51
CA TRP A 43 -13.75 -5.76 24.09
C TRP A 43 -14.39 -6.65 23.03
N LEU A 44 -13.61 -7.08 22.02
CA LEU A 44 -14.07 -8.00 20.97
C LEU A 44 -14.46 -9.36 21.55
N GLU A 45 -13.63 -9.93 22.43
CA GLU A 45 -13.86 -11.22 23.07
C GLU A 45 -15.12 -11.19 23.94
N SER A 46 -15.28 -10.15 24.75
CA SER A 46 -16.47 -9.96 25.59
C SER A 46 -17.74 -9.82 24.77
N ASN A 47 -17.70 -9.08 23.67
CA ASN A 47 -18.88 -8.90 22.81
C ASN A 47 -19.17 -10.12 21.94
N LYS A 48 -18.17 -10.95 21.60
CA LYS A 48 -18.38 -12.19 20.86
C LYS A 48 -19.32 -13.13 21.57
N ALA A 49 -19.18 -13.26 22.90
CA ALA A 49 -20.03 -14.12 23.70
C ALA A 49 -21.50 -13.69 23.72
N GLN A 50 -21.77 -12.41 23.50
CA GLN A 50 -23.11 -11.81 23.59
C GLN A 50 -23.73 -11.51 22.22
N THR A 51 -23.01 -11.78 21.11
CA THR A 51 -23.44 -11.42 19.77
C THR A 51 -23.79 -12.66 18.95
N PRO A 52 -24.96 -12.71 18.26
CA PRO A 52 -25.31 -13.83 17.38
C PRO A 52 -24.23 -14.05 16.30
N PRO A 53 -23.64 -15.27 16.20
CA PRO A 53 -22.46 -15.49 15.35
C PRO A 53 -22.75 -15.34 13.85
N LYS A 54 -23.99 -15.57 13.41
CA LYS A 54 -24.43 -15.43 12.01
C LYS A 54 -24.83 -14.01 11.63
N GLY A 55 -24.96 -13.08 12.58
CA GLY A 55 -25.25 -11.68 12.32
C GLY A 55 -24.01 -10.93 11.78
N LEU A 56 -24.23 -9.81 11.10
CA LEU A 56 -23.12 -8.99 10.52
C LEU A 56 -22.07 -8.62 11.56
N LEU A 57 -22.51 -8.21 12.76
CA LEU A 57 -21.61 -7.88 13.85
C LEU A 57 -20.82 -9.10 14.35
N GLY A 58 -21.48 -10.24 14.54
CA GLY A 58 -20.82 -11.47 14.98
C GLY A 58 -19.80 -12.01 13.98
N GLN A 59 -20.11 -11.89 12.68
CA GLN A 59 -19.16 -12.22 11.61
C GLN A 59 -17.96 -11.28 11.63
N ALA A 60 -18.18 -9.96 11.77
CA ALA A 60 -17.11 -8.97 11.85
C ALA A 60 -16.20 -9.21 13.06
N ILE A 61 -16.76 -9.45 14.25
CA ILE A 61 -15.97 -9.77 15.45
C ILE A 61 -15.16 -11.05 15.23
N SER A 62 -15.79 -12.09 14.71
CA SER A 62 -15.13 -13.40 14.48
C SER A 62 -14.00 -13.28 13.46
N TYR A 63 -14.22 -12.54 12.38
CA TYR A 63 -13.19 -12.25 11.38
C TYR A 63 -12.01 -11.48 11.97
N THR A 64 -12.28 -10.44 12.75
CA THR A 64 -11.24 -9.61 13.37
C THR A 64 -10.39 -10.43 14.33
N LEU A 65 -11.02 -11.24 15.21
CA LEU A 65 -10.31 -12.11 16.14
C LEU A 65 -9.50 -13.21 15.45
N ALA A 66 -10.04 -13.81 14.38
CA ALA A 66 -9.34 -14.83 13.60
C ALA A 66 -8.09 -14.30 12.87
N ASN A 67 -8.06 -13.02 12.58
CA ASN A 67 -6.94 -12.37 11.90
C ASN A 67 -6.13 -11.45 12.84
N TRP A 68 -6.37 -11.52 14.16
CA TRP A 68 -5.81 -10.56 15.12
C TRP A 68 -4.30 -10.36 15.00
N GLU A 69 -3.53 -11.44 15.00
CA GLU A 69 -2.07 -11.40 14.93
C GLU A 69 -1.57 -10.72 13.65
N LYS A 70 -2.29 -10.90 12.53
CA LYS A 70 -1.96 -10.25 11.25
C LYS A 70 -2.30 -8.77 11.28
N LEU A 71 -3.40 -8.38 11.95
CA LEU A 71 -3.86 -7.00 12.03
C LEU A 71 -2.96 -6.14 12.91
N ILE A 72 -2.35 -6.73 13.94
CA ILE A 72 -1.51 -5.98 14.88
C ILE A 72 -0.03 -5.96 14.51
N ILE A 73 0.42 -6.74 13.53
CA ILE A 73 1.85 -6.87 13.17
C ILE A 73 2.52 -5.51 12.86
N TYR A 74 1.75 -4.51 12.46
CA TYR A 74 2.28 -3.17 12.15
C TYR A 74 2.89 -2.45 13.37
N ILE A 75 2.53 -2.85 14.61
CA ILE A 75 3.13 -2.28 15.82
C ILE A 75 4.53 -2.82 16.12
N GLU A 76 4.99 -3.84 15.41
CA GLU A 76 6.31 -4.47 15.61
C GLU A 76 7.41 -3.82 14.76
N ASP A 77 7.03 -3.05 13.73
CA ASP A 77 7.99 -2.34 12.88
C ASP A 77 7.40 -0.97 12.47
N GLY A 78 8.15 0.11 12.77
CA GLY A 78 7.72 1.47 12.44
C GLY A 78 7.59 1.78 10.94
N ARG A 79 8.14 0.93 10.07
CA ARG A 79 8.04 1.05 8.61
C ARG A 79 6.70 0.52 8.08
N LEU A 80 6.07 -0.42 8.80
CA LEU A 80 4.78 -0.98 8.41
C LEU A 80 3.66 0.05 8.61
N ARG A 81 2.58 -0.09 7.86
CA ARG A 81 1.38 0.74 8.00
C ARG A 81 0.21 -0.09 8.50
N PRO A 82 -0.71 0.51 9.29
CA PRO A 82 -1.91 -0.18 9.74
C PRO A 82 -2.95 -0.40 8.63
N ASP A 83 -2.75 0.21 7.47
CA ASP A 83 -3.63 0.13 6.32
C ASP A 83 -2.87 -0.13 5.01
N ASN A 84 -3.62 -0.52 3.98
CA ASN A 84 -3.13 -0.82 2.64
C ASN A 84 -3.38 0.33 1.64
N ASN A 85 -3.65 1.54 2.12
CA ASN A 85 -4.05 2.67 1.29
C ASN A 85 -3.02 3.02 0.19
N LEU A 86 -1.72 2.78 0.43
CA LEU A 86 -0.68 3.01 -0.58
C LEU A 86 -0.88 2.11 -1.81
N VAL A 87 -1.07 0.81 -1.57
CA VAL A 87 -1.27 -0.17 -2.65
C VAL A 87 -2.61 0.07 -3.33
N GLU A 88 -3.67 0.33 -2.56
CA GLU A 88 -4.99 0.64 -3.11
C GLU A 88 -4.98 1.89 -3.98
N ASN A 89 -4.28 2.94 -3.57
CA ASN A 89 -4.11 4.16 -4.36
C ASN A 89 -3.27 3.93 -5.62
N ALA A 90 -2.24 3.07 -5.57
CA ALA A 90 -1.45 2.70 -6.75
C ALA A 90 -2.26 1.87 -7.76
N ILE A 91 -3.15 1.00 -7.29
CA ILE A 91 -4.02 0.19 -8.16
C ILE A 91 -5.22 1.00 -8.71
N ARG A 92 -5.66 2.03 -7.99
CA ARG A 92 -6.86 2.82 -8.33
C ARG A 92 -6.87 3.36 -9.77
N PRO A 93 -5.79 3.94 -10.34
CA PRO A 93 -5.78 4.41 -11.73
C PRO A 93 -6.10 3.29 -12.73
N PHE A 94 -5.58 2.08 -12.51
CA PHE A 94 -5.88 0.92 -13.33
C PHE A 94 -7.37 0.53 -13.24
N VAL A 95 -7.94 0.47 -12.04
CA VAL A 95 -9.35 0.12 -11.82
C VAL A 95 -10.29 1.17 -12.39
N VAL A 96 -9.96 2.45 -12.27
CA VAL A 96 -10.74 3.56 -12.86
C VAL A 96 -10.63 3.54 -14.37
N GLY A 97 -9.43 3.36 -14.91
CA GLY A 97 -9.18 3.26 -16.35
C GLY A 97 -9.97 2.10 -16.98
N ARG A 98 -10.06 0.96 -16.29
CA ARG A 98 -10.87 -0.18 -16.76
C ARG A 98 -12.32 0.18 -17.11
N LYS A 99 -12.91 1.16 -16.44
CA LYS A 99 -14.26 1.65 -16.77
C LYS A 99 -14.33 2.33 -18.15
N ASN A 100 -13.22 2.84 -18.65
CA ASN A 100 -13.14 3.53 -19.94
C ASN A 100 -12.94 2.56 -21.10
N TRP A 101 -12.11 1.52 -20.94
CA TRP A 101 -11.84 0.55 -22.02
C TRP A 101 -12.57 -0.79 -21.89
N LEU A 102 -13.32 -1.02 -20.81
CA LEU A 102 -14.21 -2.16 -20.50
C LEU A 102 -13.56 -3.55 -20.59
N PHE A 103 -12.75 -3.82 -21.62
CA PHE A 103 -12.13 -5.12 -21.89
C PHE A 103 -10.65 -4.99 -22.22
N ALA A 104 -9.88 -5.97 -21.81
CA ALA A 104 -8.48 -6.13 -22.19
C ALA A 104 -8.33 -6.97 -23.49
N GLY A 105 -9.43 -7.44 -24.06
CA GLY A 105 -9.49 -8.24 -25.27
C GLY A 105 -8.99 -9.68 -25.14
N SER A 106 -7.96 -9.92 -24.31
CA SER A 106 -7.37 -11.23 -24.07
C SER A 106 -6.63 -11.25 -22.72
N PRO A 107 -6.27 -12.43 -22.18
CA PRO A 107 -5.39 -12.54 -21.00
C PRO A 107 -4.04 -11.83 -21.20
N ASP A 108 -3.48 -11.89 -22.40
CA ASP A 108 -2.21 -11.22 -22.70
C ASP A 108 -2.35 -9.70 -22.77
N GLY A 109 -3.46 -9.19 -23.33
CA GLY A 109 -3.80 -7.77 -23.25
C GLY A 109 -3.96 -7.27 -21.82
N ALA A 110 -4.56 -8.09 -20.93
CA ALA A 110 -4.68 -7.77 -19.52
C ALA A 110 -3.30 -7.73 -18.83
N ARG A 111 -2.40 -8.68 -19.12
CA ARG A 111 -1.03 -8.68 -18.61
C ARG A 111 -0.24 -7.47 -19.10
N ALA A 112 -0.31 -7.16 -20.38
CA ALA A 112 0.36 -6.00 -20.97
C ALA A 112 -0.10 -4.71 -20.25
N SER A 113 -1.41 -4.51 -20.11
CA SER A 113 -1.96 -3.36 -19.41
C SER A 113 -1.46 -3.28 -17.96
N ALA A 114 -1.50 -4.40 -17.23
CA ALA A 114 -1.01 -4.45 -15.84
C ALA A 114 0.49 -4.12 -15.76
N THR A 115 1.31 -4.59 -16.70
CA THR A 115 2.74 -4.29 -16.78
C THR A 115 2.97 -2.79 -16.98
N PHE A 116 2.31 -2.16 -17.94
CA PHE A 116 2.45 -0.72 -18.17
C PHE A 116 2.01 0.11 -16.97
N PHE A 117 0.88 -0.21 -16.36
CA PHE A 117 0.44 0.49 -15.15
C PHE A 117 1.40 0.30 -13.98
N SER A 118 1.97 -0.90 -13.82
CA SER A 118 2.98 -1.16 -12.79
C SER A 118 4.22 -0.29 -13.00
N LEU A 119 4.73 -0.19 -14.22
CA LEU A 119 5.87 0.66 -14.55
C LEU A 119 5.56 2.15 -14.30
N ILE A 120 4.38 2.63 -14.75
CA ILE A 120 3.94 4.01 -14.57
C ILE A 120 3.83 4.37 -13.08
N GLU A 121 3.15 3.55 -12.28
CA GLU A 121 2.97 3.85 -10.85
C GLU A 121 4.29 3.71 -10.08
N THR A 122 5.18 2.79 -10.49
CA THR A 122 6.53 2.69 -9.92
C THR A 122 7.39 3.90 -10.30
N ALA A 123 7.31 4.39 -11.53
CA ALA A 123 7.99 5.60 -11.96
C ALA A 123 7.55 6.81 -11.10
N LYS A 124 6.24 7.01 -10.91
CA LYS A 124 5.69 8.05 -10.03
C LYS A 124 6.19 7.91 -8.59
N ALA A 125 6.23 6.69 -8.05
CA ALA A 125 6.69 6.42 -6.70
C ALA A 125 8.19 6.76 -6.52
N ASN A 126 8.99 6.71 -7.60
CA ASN A 126 10.40 7.10 -7.63
C ASN A 126 10.63 8.54 -8.11
N GLY A 127 9.57 9.35 -8.22
CA GLY A 127 9.68 10.76 -8.59
C GLY A 127 9.97 11.02 -10.07
N LEU A 128 9.80 10.01 -10.93
CA LEU A 128 9.95 10.14 -12.38
C LEU A 128 8.64 10.61 -13.01
N GLU A 129 8.74 11.49 -14.01
CA GLU A 129 7.61 11.85 -14.85
C GLU A 129 7.28 10.67 -15.80
N PRO A 130 6.03 10.12 -15.79
CA PRO A 130 5.72 8.88 -16.47
C PRO A 130 5.92 8.88 -17.98
N TYR A 131 5.61 9.98 -18.66
CA TYR A 131 5.80 10.10 -20.10
C TYR A 131 7.29 10.11 -20.45
N ALA A 132 8.08 10.91 -19.76
CA ALA A 132 9.53 10.96 -19.94
C ALA A 132 10.18 9.58 -19.68
N TYR A 133 9.73 8.90 -18.63
CA TYR A 133 10.17 7.54 -18.31
C TYR A 133 9.85 6.54 -19.43
N LEU A 134 8.61 6.50 -19.91
CA LEU A 134 8.21 5.57 -20.98
C LEU A 134 8.96 5.89 -22.29
N ARG A 135 9.14 7.17 -22.62
CA ARG A 135 9.94 7.57 -23.77
C ARG A 135 11.38 7.05 -23.65
N HIS A 136 12.01 7.25 -22.51
CA HIS A 136 13.36 6.73 -22.23
C HIS A 136 13.42 5.20 -22.40
N ILE A 137 12.44 4.47 -21.86
CA ILE A 137 12.37 3.00 -22.05
C ILE A 137 12.30 2.64 -23.52
N PHE A 138 11.40 3.23 -24.29
CA PHE A 138 11.26 2.91 -25.72
C PHE A 138 12.48 3.26 -26.56
N GLU A 139 13.24 4.29 -26.18
CA GLU A 139 14.49 4.64 -26.83
C GLU A 139 15.64 3.66 -26.49
N LYS A 140 15.67 3.14 -25.28
CA LYS A 140 16.76 2.29 -24.78
C LYS A 140 16.53 0.79 -24.94
N LEU A 141 15.28 0.33 -24.80
CA LEU A 141 14.92 -1.09 -24.85
C LEU A 141 15.43 -1.82 -26.11
N PRO A 142 15.41 -1.23 -27.34
CA PRO A 142 15.96 -1.88 -28.53
C PRO A 142 17.50 -2.06 -28.49
N LEU A 143 18.20 -1.37 -27.58
CA LEU A 143 19.66 -1.39 -27.47
C LEU A 143 20.15 -2.33 -26.38
N VAL A 144 19.24 -2.90 -25.60
CA VAL A 144 19.52 -3.84 -24.50
C VAL A 144 20.20 -5.11 -25.03
N LYS A 145 21.27 -5.54 -24.34
CA LYS A 145 22.05 -6.74 -24.70
C LYS A 145 22.18 -7.74 -23.55
N SER A 146 21.85 -7.34 -22.34
CA SER A 146 21.99 -8.15 -21.13
C SER A 146 20.83 -7.94 -20.18
N ASP A 147 20.66 -8.88 -19.24
CA ASP A 147 19.67 -8.74 -18.14
C ASP A 147 20.02 -7.54 -17.22
N GLN A 148 21.30 -7.18 -17.09
CA GLN A 148 21.71 -6.01 -16.34
C GLN A 148 21.19 -4.73 -17.00
N ASP A 149 21.30 -4.60 -18.31
CA ASP A 149 20.78 -3.45 -19.06
C ASP A 149 19.26 -3.31 -18.85
N LEU A 150 18.52 -4.44 -18.75
CA LEU A 150 17.07 -4.42 -18.43
C LEU A 150 16.81 -3.93 -17.00
N GLN A 151 17.63 -4.37 -16.04
CA GLN A 151 17.49 -3.92 -14.66
C GLN A 151 17.76 -2.42 -14.52
N ASP A 152 18.74 -1.90 -15.24
CA ASP A 152 19.10 -0.48 -15.21
C ASP A 152 17.97 0.42 -15.78
N LEU A 153 17.05 -0.15 -16.57
CA LEU A 153 15.86 0.55 -17.07
C LEU A 153 14.68 0.56 -16.08
N LEU A 154 14.76 -0.16 -14.97
CA LEU A 154 13.67 -0.15 -13.97
C LEU A 154 13.60 1.22 -13.26
N PRO A 155 12.40 1.71 -12.91
CA PRO A 155 12.21 3.06 -12.38
C PRO A 155 13.04 3.39 -11.14
N GLN A 156 13.31 2.40 -10.29
CA GLN A 156 14.10 2.58 -9.07
C GLN A 156 15.61 2.73 -9.31
N HIS A 157 16.08 2.46 -10.51
CA HIS A 157 17.50 2.56 -10.89
C HIS A 157 17.81 3.81 -11.74
N ILE A 158 16.79 4.63 -12.01
CA ILE A 158 16.94 5.84 -12.82
C ILE A 158 16.85 7.06 -11.92
N ASP A 159 17.85 7.93 -11.99
CA ASP A 159 17.83 9.21 -11.29
C ASP A 159 16.86 10.18 -11.96
N PRO A 160 15.95 10.84 -11.21
CA PRO A 160 14.97 11.77 -11.77
C PRO A 160 15.55 12.88 -12.67
N PRO A 161 16.74 13.47 -12.37
CA PRO A 161 17.36 14.47 -13.25
C PRO A 161 17.86 13.93 -14.59
N ALA A 162 18.03 12.58 -14.72
CA ALA A 162 18.54 11.99 -15.95
C ALA A 162 17.49 11.94 -17.09
N ILE A 163 16.21 12.17 -16.76
CA ILE A 163 15.09 12.15 -17.70
C ILE A 163 14.41 13.52 -17.70
N VAL A 164 14.87 14.41 -18.56
CA VAL A 164 14.26 15.72 -18.77
C VAL A 164 13.43 15.68 -20.05
N ILE A 165 12.20 16.21 -20.00
CA ILE A 165 11.43 16.51 -21.19
C ILE A 165 12.09 17.73 -21.83
N ASN A 166 12.84 17.52 -22.91
CA ASN A 166 13.17 18.62 -23.82
C ASN A 166 11.95 18.83 -24.72
N ASP A 167 11.25 19.93 -24.50
CA ASP A 167 10.15 20.40 -25.37
C ASP A 167 10.62 20.65 -26.80
#